data_68550210c08dbb7f0de16507202280fb
#
_entry.id   68550210c08dbb7f0de16507202280fb
#
_cell.length_a   1.000
_cell.length_b   1.000
_cell.length_c   1.000
_cell.angle_alpha   90.00
_cell.angle_beta   90.00
_cell.angle_gamma   90.00
#
_symmetry.space_group_name_H-M   'P 1'
#
loop_
_entity.id
_entity.type
_entity.pdbx_description
1 polymer ?
#
loop_
_entity_poly.entity_id
_entity_poly.type
_entity_poly.pdbx_seq_one_letter_code
_entity_poly.pdbx_strand_id
1 'polypeptide(L)' 'MSRYDKMLEINKKASEQKIEQAKKAIFELMAEGERVTVPKLMEKTGLSRGFFY' A
#
# COMPACT_ATOMS: atom_id res chain seq x y z
N MET A 1 24.31 5.89 -16.98
CA MET A 1 23.38 5.41 -15.97
C MET A 1 23.86 4.13 -15.33
N SER A 2 23.91 4.08 -14.04
CA SER A 2 24.35 2.90 -13.33
C SER A 2 23.21 1.88 -13.20
N ARG A 3 23.58 0.61 -12.98
CA ARG A 3 22.60 -0.45 -12.72
C ARG A 3 21.71 -0.15 -11.51
N TYR A 4 22.23 0.70 -10.63
CA TYR A 4 21.57 1.08 -9.38
C TYR A 4 20.29 1.89 -9.62
N ASP A 5 20.34 2.83 -10.55
CA ASP A 5 19.21 3.69 -10.83
C ASP A 5 18.01 2.91 -11.36
N LYS A 6 18.27 1.89 -12.17
CA LYS A 6 17.21 1.06 -12.72
C LYS A 6 16.54 0.19 -11.66
N MET A 7 17.31 -0.35 -10.73
CA MET A 7 16.78 -1.13 -9.62
C MET A 7 15.95 -0.28 -8.66
N LEU A 8 16.43 0.93 -8.36
CA LEU A 8 15.71 1.86 -7.50
C LEU A 8 14.37 2.28 -8.13
N GLU A 9 14.35 2.48 -9.44
CA GLU A 9 13.13 2.84 -10.16
C GLU A 9 12.08 1.74 -10.09
N ILE A 10 12.49 0.49 -10.30
CA ILE A 10 11.58 -0.66 -10.23
C ILE A 10 11.01 -0.82 -8.82
N ASN A 11 11.85 -0.71 -7.80
CA ASN A 11 11.43 -0.81 -6.41
C ASN A 11 10.48 0.31 -6.03
N LYS A 12 10.76 1.52 -6.51
CA LYS A 12 9.91 2.68 -6.25
C LYS A 12 8.50 2.50 -6.84
N LYS A 13 8.40 2.00 -8.06
CA LYS A 13 7.10 1.73 -8.68
C LYS A 13 6.30 0.70 -7.91
N ALA A 14 6.93 -0.39 -7.49
CA ALA A 14 6.26 -1.42 -6.69
C ALA A 14 5.74 -0.84 -5.37
N SER A 15 6.54 -0.02 -4.69
CA SER A 15 6.14 0.64 -3.46
C SER A 15 4.98 1.61 -3.67
N GLU A 16 5.02 2.39 -4.75
CA GLU A 16 3.95 3.33 -5.07
C GLU A 16 2.63 2.62 -5.31
N GLN A 17 2.63 1.49 -6.01
CA GLN A 17 1.42 0.70 -6.23
C GLN A 17 0.83 0.20 -4.91
N LYS A 18 1.66 -0.28 -4.00
CA LYS A 18 1.21 -0.73 -2.69
C LYS A 18 0.63 0.42 -1.87
N ILE A 19 1.27 1.58 -1.91
CA ILE A 19 0.80 2.77 -1.22
C ILE A 19 -0.56 3.22 -1.79
N GLU A 20 -0.73 3.18 -3.10
CA GLU A 20 -2.00 3.52 -3.73
C GLU A 20 -3.12 2.58 -3.32
N GLN A 21 -2.84 1.28 -3.26
CA GLN A 21 -3.81 0.30 -2.79
C GLN A 21 -4.23 0.58 -1.34
N ALA A 22 -3.26 0.91 -0.49
CA ALA A 22 -3.55 1.23 0.90
C ALA A 22 -4.40 2.49 1.03
N LYS A 23 -4.08 3.54 0.27
CA LYS A 23 -4.88 4.77 0.24
C LYS A 23 -6.30 4.50 -0.22
N LYS A 24 -6.46 3.72 -1.26
CA LYS A 24 -7.78 3.37 -1.80
C LYS A 24 -8.60 2.61 -0.77
N ALA A 25 -7.99 1.68 -0.06
CA ALA A 25 -8.66 0.93 0.99
C ALA A 25 -9.11 1.85 2.14
N ILE A 26 -8.27 2.82 2.51
CA ILE A 26 -8.63 3.81 3.53
C ILE A 26 -9.86 4.61 3.09
N PHE A 27 -9.88 5.09 1.86
CA PHE A 27 -11.03 5.81 1.32
C PHE A 27 -12.29 4.98 1.33
N GLU A 28 -12.20 3.71 0.93
CA GLU A 28 -13.35 2.81 0.93
C GLU A 28 -13.91 2.60 2.33
N LEU A 29 -13.04 2.38 3.31
CA LEU A 29 -13.45 2.21 4.70
C LEU A 29 -14.13 3.45 5.23
N MET A 30 -13.59 4.63 4.92
CA MET A 30 -14.19 5.90 5.33
C MET A 30 -15.56 6.10 4.68
N ALA A 31 -15.68 5.76 3.40
CA ALA A 31 -16.95 5.88 2.67
C ALA A 31 -18.02 4.95 3.24
N GLU A 32 -17.60 3.77 3.73
CA GLU A 32 -18.52 2.80 4.37
C GLU A 32 -18.85 3.18 5.81
N GLY A 33 -18.21 4.21 6.35
CA GLY A 33 -18.40 4.62 7.74
C GLY A 33 -17.70 3.69 8.73
N GLU A 34 -16.76 2.89 8.27
CA GLU A 34 -16.04 1.96 9.12
C GLU A 34 -14.74 2.57 9.66
N ARG A 35 -14.29 2.04 10.79
CA ARG A 35 -13.03 2.46 11.39
C ARG A 35 -11.86 1.93 10.59
N VAL A 36 -10.88 2.79 10.30
CA VAL A 36 -9.66 2.40 9.60
C VAL A 36 -8.69 1.76 10.58
N THR A 37 -8.51 0.45 10.47
CA THR A 37 -7.59 -0.33 11.32
C THR A 37 -6.67 -1.16 10.45
N VAL A 38 -5.50 -1.54 10.99
CA VAL A 38 -4.54 -2.36 10.25
C VAL A 38 -5.14 -3.70 9.81
N PRO A 39 -5.83 -4.46 10.67
CA PRO A 39 -6.47 -5.70 10.23
C PRO A 39 -7.43 -5.53 9.06
N LYS A 40 -8.22 -4.46 9.07
CA LYS A 40 -9.14 -4.18 7.97
C LYS A 40 -8.42 -3.81 6.69
N LEU A 41 -7.34 -3.03 6.80
CA LEU A 41 -6.51 -2.68 5.65
C LEU A 41 -5.85 -3.92 5.04
N MET A 42 -5.35 -4.81 5.87
CA MET A 42 -4.78 -6.07 5.41
C MET A 42 -5.80 -6.91 4.64
N GLU A 43 -7.00 -7.00 5.15
CA GLU A 43 -8.07 -7.75 4.51
C GLU A 43 -8.46 -7.17 3.16
N LYS A 44 -8.60 -5.85 3.08
CA LYS A 44 -8.99 -5.18 1.83
C LYS A 44 -7.89 -5.16 0.78
N THR A 45 -6.65 -4.97 1.19
CA THR A 45 -5.53 -4.83 0.25
C THR A 45 -4.80 -6.14 -0.03
N GLY A 46 -4.90 -7.11 0.87
CA GLY A 46 -4.11 -8.33 0.78
C GLY A 46 -2.64 -8.13 1.09
N LEU A 47 -2.26 -6.96 1.58
CA LEU A 47 -0.89 -6.66 1.94
C LEU A 47 -0.54 -7.24 3.31
N SER A 48 0.74 -7.53 3.52
CA SER A 48 1.19 -8.11 4.78
C SER A 48 1.18 -7.09 5.91
N ARG A 49 1.11 -7.59 7.15
CA ARG A 49 1.14 -6.76 8.34
C ARG A 49 2.40 -5.89 8.40
N GLY A 50 3.54 -6.43 7.97
CA GLY A 50 4.80 -5.70 7.95
C GLY A 50 4.80 -4.47 7.06
N PHE A 51 3.89 -4.40 6.08
CA PHE A 51 3.78 -3.23 5.22
C PHE A 51 3.24 -2.02 5.99
N PHE A 52 2.33 -2.23 6.94
CA PHE A 52 1.67 -1.15 7.69
C PHE A 52 2.41 -0.76 8.97
N TYR A 53 3.40 -1.51 9.37
CA TYR A 53 4.24 -1.25 10.55
C TYR A 53 5.71 -0.94 10.15
#